data_d4a11d8cd5c32d48201dda7dcf9ab2a3
#
_entry.id   d4a11d8cd5c32d48201dda7dcf9ab2a3
#
_cell.length_a   1.000
_cell.length_b   1.000
_cell.length_c   1.000
_cell.angle_alpha   90.00
_cell.angle_beta   90.00
_cell.angle_gamma   90.00
#
_symmetry.space_group_name_H-M   'P 1'
#
loop_
_entity.id
_entity.type
_entity.pdbx_description
1 polymer ?
#
loop_
_entity_poly.entity_id
_entity_poly.type
_entity_poly.pdbx_seq_one_letter_code
_entity_poly.pdbx_strand_id
1 'polypeptide(L)'
;MMGVKSANAQALNVAGSTFVYPIMNKWIQRYHELHPGVSINYQAIGSGAGIAQYKSGTVDFGASDVPLDNKELATMPRPTLNILDVSGAIVLCYNVRGIGPGLHLSGPVIADIYLGRITKWNDPRIEKLNPYLHLPAEPIRVMHRSDASGTSYIFTSYLASVSKAWKDGPGVGKSPNWPVGIGAQGNPGVAGLIRHAEGSFGYIELAYALQNHMPAAVVENRSGNFVAASIQTTAFAVNSAVKRMEKDIRVSIVNGPGVNTYPICGFSYLIVPKFPANAAHGKAMVDFLKWTMTDEAQRMAADLLYAPLPESIRKINLKIIDTIKVR
;
A
#
# COMPACT_ATOMS: atom_id res chain seq x y z
N MET A 1 46.11 -15.36 18.91
CA MET A 1 45.08 -14.37 18.63
C MET A 1 44.61 -14.54 17.17
N MET A 2 43.52 -15.23 16.96
CA MET A 2 42.89 -15.29 15.62
C MET A 2 42.13 -13.99 15.42
N GLY A 3 42.60 -13.15 14.48
CA GLY A 3 41.91 -11.96 14.06
C GLY A 3 40.57 -12.31 13.42
N VAL A 4 39.48 -11.98 14.07
CA VAL A 4 38.14 -11.98 13.48
C VAL A 4 38.20 -10.98 12.34
N LYS A 5 38.31 -11.43 11.09
CA LYS A 5 38.05 -10.59 9.92
C LYS A 5 36.61 -10.11 10.05
N SER A 6 36.41 -8.85 10.44
CA SER A 6 35.15 -8.17 10.30
C SER A 6 34.74 -8.29 8.83
N ALA A 7 33.78 -9.15 8.55
CA ALA A 7 33.13 -9.16 7.23
C ALA A 7 32.53 -7.77 7.04
N ASN A 8 32.96 -7.03 6.03
CA ASN A 8 32.35 -5.76 5.68
C ASN A 8 30.84 -5.99 5.55
N ALA A 9 30.08 -5.40 6.47
CA ALA A 9 28.62 -5.48 6.44
C ALA A 9 28.13 -4.93 5.10
N GLN A 10 27.38 -5.74 4.34
CA GLN A 10 26.83 -5.32 3.07
C GLN A 10 25.60 -4.46 3.35
N ALA A 11 25.65 -3.19 2.98
CA ALA A 11 24.56 -2.24 3.17
C ALA A 11 23.76 -2.09 1.88
N LEU A 12 22.54 -2.62 1.85
CA LEU A 12 21.58 -2.37 0.78
C LEU A 12 20.78 -1.10 1.07
N ASN A 13 20.67 -0.23 0.09
CA ASN A 13 19.83 0.97 0.13
C ASN A 13 18.56 0.74 -0.66
N VAL A 14 17.41 1.01 -0.03
CA VAL A 14 16.08 0.81 -0.59
C VAL A 14 15.25 2.07 -0.33
N ALA A 15 14.43 2.45 -1.29
CA ALA A 15 13.53 3.59 -1.10
C ALA A 15 12.18 3.33 -1.74
N GLY A 16 11.13 3.90 -1.17
CA GLY A 16 9.83 3.85 -1.81
C GLY A 16 8.63 3.93 -0.89
N SER A 17 7.69 3.06 -1.15
CA SER A 17 6.35 3.07 -0.60
C SER A 17 6.32 3.18 0.93
N THR A 18 5.48 4.10 1.43
CA THR A 18 5.13 4.16 2.86
C THR A 18 4.03 3.15 3.21
N PHE A 19 3.32 2.61 2.23
CA PHE A 19 2.31 1.57 2.45
C PHE A 19 2.94 0.30 3.02
N VAL A 20 4.06 -0.17 2.46
CA VAL A 20 4.74 -1.39 2.89
C VAL A 20 5.72 -1.16 4.06
N TYR A 21 6.00 0.10 4.42
CA TYR A 21 7.05 0.43 5.39
C TYR A 21 6.90 -0.29 6.74
N PRO A 22 5.71 -0.39 7.38
CA PRO A 22 5.57 -1.08 8.66
C PRO A 22 6.10 -2.52 8.62
N ILE A 23 5.72 -3.28 7.62
CA ILE A 23 6.19 -4.66 7.49
C ILE A 23 7.64 -4.74 6.98
N MET A 24 8.02 -3.87 6.05
CA MET A 24 9.40 -3.81 5.55
C MET A 24 10.39 -3.57 6.69
N ASN A 25 10.10 -2.64 7.59
CA ASN A 25 10.93 -2.36 8.76
C ASN A 25 11.04 -3.59 9.68
N LYS A 26 9.94 -4.31 9.92
CA LYS A 26 9.94 -5.54 10.73
C LYS A 26 10.73 -6.66 10.05
N TRP A 27 10.59 -6.80 8.72
CA TRP A 27 11.38 -7.76 7.93
C TRP A 27 12.88 -7.45 7.96
N ILE A 28 13.26 -6.19 7.80
CA ILE A 28 14.66 -5.74 7.83
C ILE A 28 15.29 -6.07 9.18
N GLN A 29 14.60 -5.74 10.29
CA GLN A 29 15.07 -6.05 11.63
C GLN A 29 15.27 -7.56 11.81
N ARG A 30 14.26 -8.36 11.46
CA ARG A 30 14.35 -9.82 11.61
C ARG A 30 15.39 -10.44 10.70
N TYR A 31 15.51 -9.96 9.48
CA TYR A 31 16.52 -10.44 8.53
C TYR A 31 17.94 -10.12 9.01
N HIS A 32 18.16 -8.95 9.61
CA HIS A 32 19.45 -8.58 10.21
C HIS A 32 19.81 -9.49 11.41
N GLU A 33 18.84 -9.86 12.25
CA GLU A 33 19.05 -10.83 13.34
C GLU A 33 19.53 -12.18 12.81
N LEU A 34 18.94 -12.65 11.69
CA LEU A 34 19.30 -13.92 11.03
C LEU A 34 20.60 -13.83 10.23
N HIS A 35 20.91 -12.65 9.70
CA HIS A 35 22.03 -12.36 8.80
C HIS A 35 22.78 -11.09 9.24
N PRO A 36 23.55 -11.11 10.35
CA PRO A 36 24.19 -9.90 10.90
C PRO A 36 25.20 -9.22 9.94
N GLY A 37 25.68 -9.94 8.92
CA GLY A 37 26.54 -9.40 7.86
C GLY A 37 25.82 -8.57 6.78
N VAL A 38 24.47 -8.46 6.86
CA VAL A 38 23.67 -7.71 5.90
C VAL A 38 22.87 -6.64 6.65
N SER A 39 23.00 -5.38 6.22
CA SER A 39 22.15 -4.30 6.66
C SER A 39 21.32 -3.79 5.50
N ILE A 40 20.08 -3.40 5.76
CA ILE A 40 19.17 -2.85 4.75
C ILE A 40 18.62 -1.54 5.27
N ASN A 41 18.87 -0.44 4.53
CA ASN A 41 18.38 0.89 4.85
C ASN A 41 17.16 1.19 3.98
N TYR A 42 15.98 1.32 4.58
CA TYR A 42 14.76 1.63 3.86
C TYR A 42 14.33 3.09 4.09
N GLN A 43 14.18 3.85 3.02
CA GLN A 43 13.68 5.21 3.03
C GLN A 43 12.21 5.25 2.58
N ALA A 44 11.31 5.48 3.52
CA ALA A 44 9.85 5.53 3.27
C ALA A 44 9.44 6.92 2.72
N ILE A 45 9.70 7.17 1.44
CA ILE A 45 9.54 8.46 0.76
C ILE A 45 8.41 8.51 -0.27
N GLY A 46 7.64 7.42 -0.40
CA GLY A 46 6.56 7.25 -1.37
C GLY A 46 6.98 6.54 -2.65
N SER A 47 6.02 5.88 -3.30
CA SER A 47 6.27 5.02 -4.47
C SER A 47 6.94 5.76 -5.63
N GLY A 48 6.48 6.99 -5.92
CA GLY A 48 7.05 7.77 -7.03
C GLY A 48 8.51 8.15 -6.81
N ALA A 49 8.85 8.61 -5.61
CA ALA A 49 10.23 8.96 -5.25
C ALA A 49 11.12 7.70 -5.21
N GLY A 50 10.61 6.56 -4.72
CA GLY A 50 11.32 5.29 -4.75
C GLY A 50 11.66 4.83 -6.16
N ILE A 51 10.70 4.89 -7.09
CA ILE A 51 10.94 4.59 -8.52
C ILE A 51 11.97 5.56 -9.11
N ALA A 52 11.90 6.85 -8.78
CA ALA A 52 12.84 7.85 -9.27
C ALA A 52 14.29 7.59 -8.77
N GLN A 53 14.46 7.28 -7.49
CA GLN A 53 15.76 6.90 -6.93
C GLN A 53 16.30 5.59 -7.52
N TYR A 54 15.44 4.59 -7.71
CA TYR A 54 15.84 3.37 -8.39
C TYR A 54 16.29 3.64 -9.85
N LYS A 55 15.54 4.47 -10.57
CA LYS A 55 15.86 4.88 -11.94
C LYS A 55 17.19 5.62 -12.03
N SER A 56 17.49 6.51 -11.09
CA SER A 56 18.78 7.23 -11.02
C SER A 56 19.95 6.39 -10.52
N GLY A 57 19.69 5.19 -9.99
CA GLY A 57 20.73 4.29 -9.46
C GLY A 57 21.25 4.66 -8.07
N THR A 58 20.53 5.49 -7.32
CA THR A 58 20.90 5.90 -5.95
C THR A 58 20.51 4.85 -4.90
N VAL A 59 19.67 3.88 -5.25
CA VAL A 59 19.30 2.75 -4.41
C VAL A 59 19.48 1.42 -5.16
N ASP A 60 19.69 0.34 -4.42
CA ASP A 60 19.86 -1.01 -4.96
C ASP A 60 18.55 -1.53 -5.56
N PHE A 61 17.41 -1.26 -4.90
CA PHE A 61 16.08 -1.55 -5.40
C PHE A 61 15.03 -0.57 -4.82
N GLY A 62 13.87 -0.50 -5.46
CA GLY A 62 12.77 0.37 -5.07
C GLY A 62 11.58 -0.39 -4.51
N ALA A 63 10.63 0.31 -3.88
CA ALA A 63 9.34 -0.22 -3.48
C ALA A 63 8.19 0.68 -3.96
N SER A 64 7.12 0.06 -4.47
CA SER A 64 5.98 0.78 -5.05
C SER A 64 4.69 -0.03 -4.93
N ASP A 65 3.57 0.64 -4.61
CA ASP A 65 2.24 -0.01 -4.59
C ASP A 65 1.59 -0.04 -5.98
N VAL A 66 2.35 0.40 -6.98
CA VAL A 66 1.97 0.32 -8.39
C VAL A 66 3.09 -0.41 -9.11
N PRO A 67 2.82 -1.55 -9.76
CA PRO A 67 3.84 -2.23 -10.55
C PRO A 67 4.21 -1.37 -11.76
N LEU A 68 5.45 -1.48 -12.19
CA LEU A 68 5.86 -0.89 -13.47
C LEU A 68 5.18 -1.63 -14.61
N ASP A 69 4.47 -0.91 -15.45
CA ASP A 69 3.88 -1.45 -16.66
C ASP A 69 4.93 -1.67 -17.77
N ASN A 70 4.52 -2.23 -18.90
CA ASN A 70 5.46 -2.53 -20.00
C ASN A 70 6.10 -1.26 -20.59
N LYS A 71 5.39 -0.12 -20.57
CA LYS A 71 5.93 1.16 -21.06
C LYS A 71 6.95 1.71 -20.08
N GLU A 72 6.64 1.68 -18.79
CA GLU A 72 7.56 2.09 -17.73
C GLU A 72 8.80 1.19 -17.70
N LEU A 73 8.63 -0.15 -17.79
CA LEU A 73 9.76 -1.10 -17.87
C LEU A 73 10.67 -0.83 -19.07
N ALA A 74 10.10 -0.50 -20.23
CA ALA A 74 10.87 -0.18 -21.44
C ALA A 74 11.70 1.11 -21.31
N THR A 75 11.33 2.02 -20.40
CA THR A 75 12.05 3.28 -20.13
C THR A 75 13.05 3.18 -18.98
N MET A 76 13.16 2.00 -18.33
CA MET A 76 14.13 1.83 -17.26
C MET A 76 15.57 1.78 -17.81
N PRO A 77 16.55 2.38 -17.11
CA PRO A 77 17.95 2.40 -17.57
C PRO A 77 18.61 1.02 -17.54
N ARG A 78 17.94 0.03 -16.95
CA ARG A 78 18.39 -1.36 -16.82
C ARG A 78 17.20 -2.31 -16.85
N PRO A 79 17.37 -3.56 -17.30
CA PRO A 79 16.35 -4.59 -17.21
C PRO A 79 15.85 -4.74 -15.77
N THR A 80 14.56 -4.54 -15.57
CA THR A 80 13.91 -4.39 -14.26
C THR A 80 12.79 -5.39 -14.11
N LEU A 81 12.60 -5.90 -12.89
CA LEU A 81 11.55 -6.84 -12.53
C LEU A 81 10.65 -6.23 -11.44
N ASN A 82 9.36 -6.57 -11.48
CA ASN A 82 8.44 -6.39 -10.37
C ASN A 82 8.40 -7.69 -9.55
N ILE A 83 8.59 -7.60 -8.24
CA ILE A 83 8.42 -8.71 -7.30
C ILE A 83 7.32 -8.29 -6.34
N LEU A 84 6.22 -9.03 -6.31
CA LEU A 84 5.12 -8.77 -5.41
C LEU A 84 5.49 -9.22 -4.00
N ASP A 85 5.36 -8.36 -2.99
CA ASP A 85 5.81 -8.66 -1.63
C ASP A 85 4.65 -8.95 -0.65
N VAL A 86 3.64 -8.07 -0.59
CA VAL A 86 2.44 -8.24 0.26
C VAL A 86 1.21 -7.62 -0.40
N SER A 87 0.04 -7.89 0.18
CA SER A 87 -1.17 -7.13 -0.07
C SER A 87 -1.68 -6.47 1.22
N GLY A 88 -2.32 -5.32 1.09
CA GLY A 88 -2.88 -4.59 2.21
C GLY A 88 -4.16 -3.85 1.86
N ALA A 89 -4.81 -3.31 2.88
CA ALA A 89 -6.03 -2.53 2.76
C ALA A 89 -5.74 -1.04 2.98
N ILE A 90 -6.45 -0.20 2.25
CA ILE A 90 -6.53 1.23 2.51
C ILE A 90 -7.81 1.50 3.24
N VAL A 91 -7.72 2.08 4.42
CA VAL A 91 -8.87 2.41 5.26
C VAL A 91 -9.14 3.90 5.25
N LEU A 92 -10.41 4.23 5.42
CA LEU A 92 -10.89 5.60 5.53
C LEU A 92 -11.02 5.93 7.00
N CYS A 93 -10.04 6.69 7.50
CA CYS A 93 -10.00 7.15 8.88
C CYS A 93 -10.64 8.53 9.02
N TYR A 94 -11.17 8.80 10.20
CA TYR A 94 -11.79 10.07 10.54
C TYR A 94 -11.53 10.44 12.00
N ASN A 95 -11.71 11.74 12.29
CA ASN A 95 -11.64 12.27 13.64
C ASN A 95 -12.89 13.15 13.87
N VAL A 96 -13.96 12.51 14.32
CA VAL A 96 -15.25 13.16 14.56
C VAL A 96 -15.67 12.89 15.99
N ARG A 97 -15.90 13.96 16.75
CA ARG A 97 -16.25 13.86 18.16
C ARG A 97 -17.52 13.01 18.37
N GLY A 98 -17.40 12.02 19.25
CA GLY A 98 -18.54 11.14 19.59
C GLY A 98 -18.82 10.03 18.57
N ILE A 99 -18.09 9.97 17.46
CA ILE A 99 -18.25 8.91 16.47
C ILE A 99 -17.11 7.91 16.58
N GLY A 100 -17.43 6.72 17.05
CA GLY A 100 -16.51 5.58 17.16
C GLY A 100 -16.22 4.92 15.82
N PRO A 101 -15.44 3.82 15.79
CA PRO A 101 -15.17 3.06 14.57
C PRO A 101 -16.45 2.44 13.99
N GLY A 102 -16.46 2.19 12.68
CA GLY A 102 -17.55 1.49 12.02
C GLY A 102 -18.56 2.39 11.29
N LEU A 103 -18.25 3.67 11.06
CA LEU A 103 -19.06 4.53 10.19
C LEU A 103 -19.24 3.87 8.81
N HIS A 104 -20.48 3.70 8.37
CA HIS A 104 -20.80 3.11 7.07
C HIS A 104 -20.68 4.16 5.96
N LEU A 105 -19.89 3.85 4.95
CA LEU A 105 -19.72 4.71 3.77
C LEU A 105 -19.84 3.89 2.48
N SER A 106 -20.63 4.37 1.53
CA SER A 106 -20.68 3.80 0.19
C SER A 106 -19.67 4.46 -0.76
N GLY A 107 -19.29 3.75 -1.82
CA GLY A 107 -18.35 4.27 -2.82
C GLY A 107 -18.74 5.63 -3.40
N PRO A 108 -19.98 5.84 -3.84
CA PRO A 108 -20.43 7.14 -4.32
C PRO A 108 -20.33 8.25 -3.28
N VAL A 109 -20.66 7.99 -2.00
CA VAL A 109 -20.53 8.97 -0.90
C VAL A 109 -19.07 9.35 -0.69
N ILE A 110 -18.15 8.37 -0.66
CA ILE A 110 -16.72 8.63 -0.52
C ILE A 110 -16.21 9.48 -1.68
N ALA A 111 -16.61 9.14 -2.92
CA ALA A 111 -16.22 9.93 -4.09
C ALA A 111 -16.76 11.35 -4.05
N ASP A 112 -18.01 11.56 -3.62
CA ASP A 112 -18.61 12.88 -3.50
C ASP A 112 -17.98 13.74 -2.40
N ILE A 113 -17.47 13.13 -1.31
CA ILE A 113 -16.67 13.85 -0.31
C ILE A 113 -15.37 14.36 -0.96
N TYR A 114 -14.62 13.51 -1.68
CA TYR A 114 -13.37 13.91 -2.34
C TYR A 114 -13.56 14.84 -3.55
N LEU A 115 -14.78 14.87 -4.13
CA LEU A 115 -15.17 15.84 -5.15
C LEU A 115 -15.65 17.17 -4.55
N GLY A 116 -15.75 17.30 -3.22
CA GLY A 116 -16.27 18.49 -2.54
C GLY A 116 -17.77 18.70 -2.66
N ARG A 117 -18.54 17.66 -3.02
CA ARG A 117 -20.01 17.69 -3.14
C ARG A 117 -20.71 17.35 -1.84
N ILE A 118 -20.03 16.63 -0.94
CA ILE A 118 -20.41 16.39 0.45
C ILE A 118 -19.38 17.11 1.30
N THR A 119 -19.83 18.11 2.06
CA THR A 119 -18.94 19.00 2.80
C THR A 119 -19.16 18.97 4.31
N LYS A 120 -20.21 18.29 4.78
CA LYS A 120 -20.56 18.17 6.20
C LYS A 120 -20.83 16.73 6.59
N TRP A 121 -20.54 16.39 7.85
CA TRP A 121 -20.73 15.04 8.36
C TRP A 121 -22.21 14.63 8.44
N ASN A 122 -23.12 15.57 8.73
CA ASN A 122 -24.57 15.37 8.75
C ASN A 122 -25.23 15.51 7.37
N ASP A 123 -24.49 15.31 6.26
CA ASP A 123 -25.11 15.25 4.94
C ASP A 123 -26.11 14.08 4.91
N PRO A 124 -27.34 14.28 4.39
CA PRO A 124 -28.39 13.24 4.39
C PRO A 124 -27.96 11.92 3.73
N ARG A 125 -26.98 11.96 2.81
CA ARG A 125 -26.44 10.76 2.16
C ARG A 125 -25.58 9.93 3.11
N ILE A 126 -24.87 10.55 4.07
CA ILE A 126 -24.12 9.87 5.12
C ILE A 126 -25.08 9.40 6.21
N GLU A 127 -26.00 10.23 6.66
CA GLU A 127 -26.99 9.88 7.69
C GLU A 127 -27.84 8.69 7.28
N LYS A 128 -28.27 8.61 6.02
CA LYS A 128 -29.05 7.48 5.49
C LYS A 128 -28.31 6.14 5.62
N LEU A 129 -26.98 6.13 5.54
CA LEU A 129 -26.15 4.93 5.72
C LEU A 129 -25.92 4.59 7.21
N ASN A 130 -26.19 5.56 8.11
CA ASN A 130 -25.90 5.50 9.53
C ASN A 130 -27.09 5.95 10.39
N PRO A 131 -28.27 5.32 10.27
CA PRO A 131 -29.51 5.82 10.86
C PRO A 131 -29.52 5.86 12.40
N TYR A 132 -28.56 5.18 13.04
CA TYR A 132 -28.43 5.14 14.50
C TYR A 132 -27.35 6.07 15.06
N LEU A 133 -26.66 6.83 14.18
CA LEU A 133 -25.64 7.78 14.58
C LEU A 133 -26.18 9.22 14.49
N HIS A 134 -25.87 10.04 15.50
CA HIS A 134 -26.09 11.49 15.45
C HIS A 134 -24.84 12.16 14.93
N LEU A 135 -24.79 12.38 13.61
CA LEU A 135 -23.65 13.02 12.96
C LEU A 135 -23.68 14.54 13.16
N PRO A 136 -22.55 15.16 13.53
CA PRO A 136 -22.52 16.60 13.79
C PRO A 136 -22.61 17.42 12.48
N ALA A 137 -23.16 18.63 12.57
CA ALA A 137 -23.21 19.59 11.45
C ALA A 137 -21.84 20.26 11.18
N GLU A 138 -20.77 19.52 11.37
CA GLU A 138 -19.39 19.99 11.20
C GLU A 138 -18.90 19.81 9.77
N PRO A 139 -18.00 20.70 9.28
CA PRO A 139 -17.37 20.53 7.98
C PRO A 139 -16.49 19.27 7.94
N ILE A 140 -16.50 18.56 6.82
CA ILE A 140 -15.55 17.50 6.53
C ILE A 140 -14.25 18.12 6.04
N ARG A 141 -13.16 17.89 6.77
CA ARG A 141 -11.80 18.29 6.39
C ARG A 141 -11.12 17.15 5.69
N VAL A 142 -11.11 17.16 4.38
CA VAL A 142 -10.53 16.09 3.57
C VAL A 142 -9.01 16.14 3.67
N MET A 143 -8.39 14.97 3.93
CA MET A 143 -6.94 14.78 3.96
C MET A 143 -6.51 13.82 2.85
N HIS A 144 -5.42 14.15 2.16
CA HIS A 144 -4.88 13.35 1.07
C HIS A 144 -3.35 13.35 1.07
N ARG A 145 -2.74 12.58 0.17
CA ARG A 145 -1.30 12.56 -0.04
C ARG A 145 -0.86 13.75 -0.90
N SER A 146 0.25 14.37 -0.53
CA SER A 146 0.91 15.43 -1.30
C SER A 146 2.05 14.92 -2.19
N ASP A 147 2.55 13.72 -1.93
CA ASP A 147 3.62 13.06 -2.70
C ASP A 147 3.05 12.13 -3.79
N ALA A 148 3.91 11.69 -4.72
CA ALA A 148 3.56 10.70 -5.72
C ALA A 148 3.41 9.30 -5.07
N SER A 149 2.18 8.96 -4.70
CA SER A 149 1.82 7.89 -3.79
C SER A 149 1.17 6.70 -4.49
N GLY A 150 1.68 5.49 -4.23
CA GLY A 150 1.00 4.26 -4.62
C GLY A 150 -0.32 4.05 -3.87
N THR A 151 -0.38 4.44 -2.58
CA THR A 151 -1.63 4.43 -1.81
C THR A 151 -2.70 5.30 -2.48
N SER A 152 -2.33 6.51 -2.97
CA SER A 152 -3.23 7.36 -3.75
C SER A 152 -3.68 6.69 -5.05
N TYR A 153 -2.78 6.00 -5.74
CA TYR A 153 -3.13 5.29 -6.97
C TYR A 153 -4.19 4.20 -6.72
N ILE A 154 -4.02 3.38 -5.68
CA ILE A 154 -4.99 2.36 -5.30
C ILE A 154 -6.33 3.01 -4.92
N PHE A 155 -6.29 4.05 -4.09
CA PHE A 155 -7.49 4.75 -3.65
C PHE A 155 -8.24 5.45 -4.81
N THR A 156 -7.53 6.14 -5.69
CA THR A 156 -8.14 6.80 -6.86
C THR A 156 -8.64 5.80 -7.89
N SER A 157 -8.01 4.62 -7.99
CA SER A 157 -8.54 3.50 -8.77
C SER A 157 -9.89 3.02 -8.24
N TYR A 158 -10.03 2.95 -6.90
CA TYR A 158 -11.31 2.65 -6.27
C TYR A 158 -12.35 3.74 -6.58
N LEU A 159 -12.03 5.02 -6.36
CA LEU A 159 -12.95 6.13 -6.65
C LEU A 159 -13.41 6.13 -8.12
N ALA A 160 -12.51 5.86 -9.05
CA ALA A 160 -12.85 5.76 -10.48
C ALA A 160 -13.74 4.54 -10.80
N SER A 161 -13.65 3.47 -10.00
CA SER A 161 -14.48 2.27 -10.17
C SER A 161 -15.93 2.46 -9.68
N VAL A 162 -16.18 3.42 -8.76
CA VAL A 162 -17.47 3.66 -8.12
C VAL A 162 -18.11 5.00 -8.49
N SER A 163 -17.38 5.89 -9.18
CA SER A 163 -17.84 7.22 -9.55
C SER A 163 -17.38 7.61 -10.96
N LYS A 164 -18.35 7.76 -11.87
CA LYS A 164 -18.07 8.28 -13.23
C LYS A 164 -17.50 9.69 -13.17
N ALA A 165 -18.01 10.54 -12.27
CA ALA A 165 -17.54 11.91 -12.12
C ALA A 165 -16.08 11.98 -11.67
N TRP A 166 -15.65 11.07 -10.78
CA TRP A 166 -14.24 10.95 -10.41
C TRP A 166 -13.39 10.46 -11.60
N LYS A 167 -13.84 9.41 -12.27
CA LYS A 167 -13.15 8.82 -13.42
C LYS A 167 -12.89 9.81 -14.54
N ASP A 168 -13.88 10.63 -14.86
CA ASP A 168 -13.83 11.58 -15.98
C ASP A 168 -13.16 12.92 -15.58
N GLY A 169 -13.07 13.21 -14.27
CA GLY A 169 -12.46 14.42 -13.72
C GLY A 169 -11.04 14.16 -13.21
N PRO A 170 -10.85 14.01 -11.87
CA PRO A 170 -9.51 13.83 -11.30
C PRO A 170 -8.78 12.58 -11.79
N GLY A 171 -9.53 11.50 -12.06
CA GLY A 171 -9.03 10.25 -12.62
C GLY A 171 -8.19 9.42 -11.64
N VAL A 172 -7.39 8.50 -12.21
CA VAL A 172 -6.51 7.59 -11.49
C VAL A 172 -5.07 8.07 -11.59
N GLY A 173 -4.36 8.14 -10.47
CA GLY A 173 -2.96 8.55 -10.50
C GLY A 173 -2.26 8.46 -9.15
N LYS A 174 -0.93 8.45 -9.19
CA LYS A 174 -0.08 8.59 -8.00
C LYS A 174 -0.13 10.02 -7.43
N SER A 175 -0.41 11.02 -8.27
CA SER A 175 -0.55 12.45 -7.93
C SER A 175 -1.72 13.04 -8.71
N PRO A 176 -2.97 12.68 -8.35
CA PRO A 176 -4.14 13.25 -9.01
C PRO A 176 -4.29 14.73 -8.65
N ASN A 177 -5.01 15.47 -9.48
CA ASN A 177 -5.40 16.84 -9.13
C ASN A 177 -6.57 16.79 -8.14
N TRP A 178 -6.27 16.83 -6.84
CA TRP A 178 -7.27 16.75 -5.77
C TRP A 178 -8.20 17.97 -5.81
N PRO A 179 -9.53 17.78 -5.95
CA PRO A 179 -10.47 18.91 -5.97
C PRO A 179 -10.55 19.68 -4.65
N VAL A 180 -10.38 18.98 -3.54
CA VAL A 180 -10.46 19.52 -2.18
C VAL A 180 -9.48 18.82 -1.25
N GLY A 181 -9.18 19.45 -0.13
CA GLY A 181 -8.43 18.82 0.96
C GLY A 181 -7.06 19.43 1.21
N ILE A 182 -6.39 18.87 2.22
CA ILE A 182 -5.05 19.25 2.66
C ILE A 182 -4.13 18.04 2.46
N GLY A 183 -2.99 18.28 1.81
CA GLY A 183 -2.01 17.24 1.51
C GLY A 183 -0.96 17.07 2.60
N ALA A 184 -0.58 15.81 2.87
CA ALA A 184 0.57 15.47 3.69
C ALA A 184 1.43 14.38 3.04
N GLN A 185 2.71 14.38 3.37
CA GLN A 185 3.67 13.40 2.84
C GLN A 185 3.54 12.04 3.54
N GLY A 186 3.41 10.99 2.77
CA GLY A 186 3.37 9.61 3.26
C GLY A 186 2.10 9.24 4.03
N ASN A 187 1.91 7.95 4.28
CA ASN A 187 0.84 7.47 5.17
C ASN A 187 0.95 8.07 6.59
N PRO A 188 2.15 8.16 7.21
CA PRO A 188 2.28 8.76 8.54
C PRO A 188 1.88 10.24 8.59
N GLY A 189 2.18 11.02 7.54
CA GLY A 189 1.78 12.42 7.48
C GLY A 189 0.26 12.60 7.40
N VAL A 190 -0.44 11.81 6.58
CA VAL A 190 -1.91 11.83 6.52
C VAL A 190 -2.52 11.35 7.83
N ALA A 191 -1.99 10.27 8.44
CA ALA A 191 -2.44 9.82 9.75
C ALA A 191 -2.30 10.90 10.82
N GLY A 192 -1.16 11.64 10.82
CA GLY A 192 -0.92 12.77 11.70
C GLY A 192 -1.96 13.89 11.53
N LEU A 193 -2.25 14.29 10.28
CA LEU A 193 -3.27 15.32 10.02
C LEU A 193 -4.65 14.89 10.54
N ILE A 194 -5.06 13.64 10.28
CA ILE A 194 -6.37 13.15 10.73
C ILE A 194 -6.46 13.15 12.26
N ARG A 195 -5.42 12.69 12.96
CA ARG A 195 -5.42 12.64 14.43
C ARG A 195 -5.57 14.01 15.09
N HIS A 196 -4.97 15.04 14.51
CA HIS A 196 -4.91 16.38 15.11
C HIS A 196 -5.99 17.34 14.65
N ALA A 197 -6.73 17.02 13.58
CA ALA A 197 -7.78 17.90 13.06
C ALA A 197 -9.16 17.31 13.30
N GLU A 198 -9.95 17.89 14.20
CA GLU A 198 -11.36 17.52 14.39
C GLU A 198 -12.16 17.76 13.09
N GLY A 199 -13.11 16.88 12.78
CA GLY A 199 -13.87 16.88 11.53
C GLY A 199 -13.11 16.31 10.32
N SER A 200 -11.89 15.80 10.49
CA SER A 200 -11.09 15.31 9.38
C SER A 200 -11.52 13.93 8.87
N PHE A 201 -11.20 13.68 7.61
CA PHE A 201 -11.45 12.44 6.86
C PHE A 201 -10.32 12.19 5.87
N GLY A 202 -9.74 11.01 5.86
CA GLY A 202 -8.66 10.68 4.94
C GLY A 202 -8.42 9.19 4.77
N TYR A 203 -7.57 8.83 3.82
CA TYR A 203 -7.22 7.44 3.50
C TYR A 203 -5.76 7.16 3.89
N ILE A 204 -5.54 6.03 4.53
CA ILE A 204 -4.21 5.52 4.92
C ILE A 204 -4.19 4.00 4.82
N GLU A 205 -2.99 3.42 4.83
CA GLU A 205 -2.84 1.98 4.94
C GLU A 205 -3.23 1.50 6.36
N LEU A 206 -3.83 0.31 6.46
CA LEU A 206 -4.48 -0.24 7.66
C LEU A 206 -3.54 -0.32 8.89
N ALA A 207 -2.27 -0.71 8.72
CA ALA A 207 -1.34 -0.81 9.84
C ALA A 207 -1.14 0.54 10.56
N TYR A 208 -1.14 1.66 9.82
CA TYR A 208 -1.06 2.99 10.43
C TYR A 208 -2.30 3.35 11.22
N ALA A 209 -3.49 2.96 10.75
CA ALA A 209 -4.73 3.19 11.49
C ALA A 209 -4.71 2.48 12.84
N LEU A 210 -4.26 1.21 12.85
CA LEU A 210 -4.19 0.39 14.06
C LEU A 210 -3.12 0.89 15.04
N GLN A 211 -1.91 1.14 14.55
CA GLN A 211 -0.82 1.65 15.39
C GLN A 211 -1.16 2.97 16.07
N ASN A 212 -2.04 3.74 15.46
CA ASN A 212 -2.49 5.03 15.98
C ASN A 212 -3.88 5.00 16.62
N HIS A 213 -4.51 3.81 16.77
CA HIS A 213 -5.85 3.62 17.32
C HIS A 213 -6.91 4.51 16.67
N MET A 214 -6.82 4.69 15.34
CA MET A 214 -7.72 5.58 14.61
C MET A 214 -9.02 4.87 14.24
N PRO A 215 -10.19 5.51 14.40
CA PRO A 215 -11.44 4.97 13.90
C PRO A 215 -11.41 4.88 12.37
N ALA A 216 -11.87 3.74 11.85
CA ALA A 216 -11.96 3.49 10.43
C ALA A 216 -13.40 3.16 10.03
N ALA A 217 -13.77 3.58 8.82
CA ALA A 217 -15.07 3.33 8.24
C ALA A 217 -15.20 1.87 7.74
N VAL A 218 -16.44 1.39 7.72
CA VAL A 218 -16.87 0.17 7.03
C VAL A 218 -17.35 0.58 5.65
N VAL A 219 -16.83 -0.05 4.61
CA VAL A 219 -17.05 0.40 3.23
C VAL A 219 -17.94 -0.58 2.49
N GLU A 220 -18.95 -0.04 1.80
CA GLU A 220 -19.81 -0.85 0.93
C GLU A 220 -19.00 -1.41 -0.24
N ASN A 221 -19.04 -2.73 -0.40
CA ASN A 221 -18.36 -3.41 -1.47
C ASN A 221 -19.24 -3.56 -2.73
N ARG A 222 -18.67 -4.11 -3.79
CA ARG A 222 -19.36 -4.31 -5.07
C ARG A 222 -20.62 -5.19 -4.97
N SER A 223 -20.75 -6.02 -3.92
CA SER A 223 -21.91 -6.89 -3.66
C SER A 223 -22.99 -6.21 -2.80
N GLY A 224 -22.81 -4.93 -2.45
CA GLY A 224 -23.73 -4.17 -1.61
C GLY A 224 -23.60 -4.46 -0.10
N ASN A 225 -22.51 -5.10 0.33
CA ASN A 225 -22.27 -5.37 1.74
C ASN A 225 -21.29 -4.38 2.33
N PHE A 226 -21.54 -3.93 3.55
CA PHE A 226 -20.60 -3.12 4.32
C PHE A 226 -19.55 -4.02 4.96
N VAL A 227 -18.29 -3.83 4.60
CA VAL A 227 -17.16 -4.68 5.00
C VAL A 227 -16.10 -3.85 5.69
N ALA A 228 -15.67 -4.29 6.87
CA ALA A 228 -14.49 -3.73 7.55
C ALA A 228 -13.21 -4.32 6.97
N ALA A 229 -12.15 -3.50 6.91
CA ALA A 229 -10.84 -3.99 6.51
C ALA A 229 -10.25 -4.94 7.57
N SER A 230 -9.75 -6.07 7.11
CA SER A 230 -9.05 -7.08 7.92
C SER A 230 -8.16 -7.93 7.01
N ILE A 231 -7.30 -8.76 7.60
CA ILE A 231 -6.52 -9.76 6.84
C ILE A 231 -7.47 -10.63 6.00
N GLN A 232 -8.53 -11.13 6.61
CA GLN A 232 -9.45 -12.05 5.95
C GLN A 232 -10.19 -11.39 4.79
N THR A 233 -10.72 -10.17 4.99
CA THR A 233 -11.47 -9.45 3.95
C THR A 233 -10.57 -8.96 2.82
N THR A 234 -9.29 -8.67 3.10
CA THR A 234 -8.24 -8.41 2.11
C THR A 234 -7.84 -9.69 1.37
N ALA A 235 -7.70 -10.81 2.07
CA ALA A 235 -7.37 -12.10 1.45
C ALA A 235 -8.44 -12.56 0.44
N PHE A 236 -9.73 -12.24 0.67
CA PHE A 236 -10.78 -12.50 -0.34
C PHE A 236 -10.52 -11.72 -1.63
N ALA A 237 -10.06 -10.46 -1.56
CA ALA A 237 -9.68 -9.69 -2.75
C ALA A 237 -8.52 -10.35 -3.50
N VAL A 238 -7.47 -10.77 -2.77
CA VAL A 238 -6.30 -11.47 -3.35
C VAL A 238 -6.73 -12.77 -4.02
N ASN A 239 -7.50 -13.61 -3.31
CA ASN A 239 -7.94 -14.92 -3.80
C ASN A 239 -8.79 -14.81 -5.09
N SER A 240 -9.60 -13.74 -5.20
CA SER A 240 -10.37 -13.46 -6.41
C SER A 240 -9.51 -13.19 -7.65
N ALA A 241 -8.24 -12.88 -7.46
CA ALA A 241 -7.31 -12.50 -8.52
C ALA A 241 -6.25 -13.59 -8.84
N VAL A 242 -6.13 -14.66 -8.05
CA VAL A 242 -5.05 -15.67 -8.17
C VAL A 242 -4.88 -16.16 -9.61
N LYS A 243 -5.95 -16.59 -10.28
CA LYS A 243 -5.87 -17.06 -11.69
C LYS A 243 -5.35 -16.00 -12.67
N ARG A 244 -5.56 -14.71 -12.39
CA ARG A 244 -5.01 -13.61 -13.19
C ARG A 244 -3.55 -13.37 -12.84
N MET A 245 -3.19 -13.47 -11.54
CA MET A 245 -1.83 -13.32 -11.04
C MET A 245 -0.91 -14.44 -11.56
N GLU A 246 -1.42 -15.65 -11.80
CA GLU A 246 -0.66 -16.74 -12.42
C GLU A 246 -0.17 -16.41 -13.84
N LYS A 247 -0.88 -15.53 -14.54
CA LYS A 247 -0.50 -15.04 -15.88
C LYS A 247 0.39 -13.80 -15.80
N ASP A 248 0.06 -12.87 -14.92
CA ASP A 248 0.82 -11.65 -14.67
C ASP A 248 0.55 -11.18 -13.24
N ILE A 249 1.59 -11.08 -12.42
CA ILE A 249 1.47 -10.62 -11.02
C ILE A 249 1.04 -9.16 -10.89
N ARG A 250 1.07 -8.39 -11.98
CA ARG A 250 0.75 -6.95 -12.03
C ARG A 250 -0.76 -6.69 -12.20
N VAL A 251 -1.58 -7.33 -11.42
CA VAL A 251 -3.04 -7.19 -11.50
C VAL A 251 -3.58 -6.28 -10.39
N SER A 252 -4.70 -5.62 -10.67
CA SER A 252 -5.44 -4.87 -9.65
C SER A 252 -6.43 -5.79 -8.93
N ILE A 253 -6.54 -5.60 -7.61
CA ILE A 253 -7.54 -6.23 -6.73
C ILE A 253 -8.53 -5.21 -6.17
N VAL A 254 -8.48 -3.97 -6.64
CA VAL A 254 -9.40 -2.89 -6.28
C VAL A 254 -10.82 -3.26 -6.69
N ASN A 255 -11.77 -3.04 -5.77
CA ASN A 255 -13.19 -3.31 -5.96
C ASN A 255 -13.48 -4.74 -6.49
N GLY A 256 -12.71 -5.71 -5.95
CA GLY A 256 -12.83 -7.12 -6.31
C GLY A 256 -14.20 -7.71 -5.98
N PRO A 257 -14.58 -8.82 -6.65
CA PRO A 257 -15.86 -9.51 -6.39
C PRO A 257 -15.85 -10.24 -5.06
N GLY A 258 -17.05 -10.51 -4.53
CA GLY A 258 -17.27 -11.33 -3.33
C GLY A 258 -17.97 -10.57 -2.21
N VAL A 259 -18.90 -11.27 -1.52
CA VAL A 259 -19.76 -10.68 -0.47
C VAL A 259 -18.99 -10.15 0.73
N ASN A 260 -17.83 -10.75 1.04
CA ASN A 260 -16.99 -10.40 2.18
C ASN A 260 -15.68 -9.71 1.76
N THR A 261 -15.54 -9.31 0.49
CA THR A 261 -14.32 -8.68 -0.01
C THR A 261 -14.28 -7.21 0.37
N TYR A 262 -13.19 -6.78 1.03
CA TYR A 262 -12.96 -5.37 1.27
C TYR A 262 -12.57 -4.67 -0.06
N PRO A 263 -13.19 -3.53 -0.40
CA PRO A 263 -13.06 -3.01 -1.77
C PRO A 263 -11.78 -2.21 -2.04
N ILE A 264 -11.11 -1.67 -1.02
CA ILE A 264 -9.95 -0.79 -1.22
C ILE A 264 -8.68 -1.54 -0.84
N CYS A 265 -8.35 -2.57 -1.64
CA CYS A 265 -7.15 -3.39 -1.47
C CYS A 265 -6.17 -3.16 -2.60
N GLY A 266 -4.89 -3.34 -2.30
CA GLY A 266 -3.82 -3.28 -3.28
C GLY A 266 -2.62 -4.13 -2.90
N PHE A 267 -1.69 -4.22 -3.83
CA PHE A 267 -0.41 -4.89 -3.64
C PHE A 267 0.72 -3.88 -3.48
N SER A 268 1.79 -4.30 -2.82
CA SER A 268 3.09 -3.65 -2.90
C SER A 268 4.04 -4.52 -3.73
N TYR A 269 5.02 -3.87 -4.37
CA TYR A 269 6.00 -4.49 -5.24
C TYR A 269 7.38 -3.96 -4.95
N LEU A 270 8.38 -4.83 -4.97
CA LEU A 270 9.78 -4.47 -5.02
C LEU A 270 10.21 -4.37 -6.49
N ILE A 271 10.84 -3.25 -6.82
CA ILE A 271 11.33 -2.92 -8.17
C ILE A 271 12.81 -3.19 -8.20
N VAL A 272 13.22 -4.29 -8.82
CA VAL A 272 14.56 -4.83 -8.68
C VAL A 272 15.28 -4.98 -10.01
N PRO A 273 16.63 -4.81 -10.06
CA PRO A 273 17.40 -5.04 -11.27
C PRO A 273 17.50 -6.53 -11.60
N LYS A 274 17.31 -6.90 -12.87
CA LYS A 274 17.58 -8.25 -13.35
C LYS A 274 19.07 -8.58 -13.36
N PHE A 275 19.93 -7.56 -13.49
CA PHE A 275 21.38 -7.66 -13.49
C PHE A 275 21.92 -6.62 -12.48
N PRO A 276 22.10 -7.00 -11.20
CA PRO A 276 22.68 -6.11 -10.19
C PRO A 276 24.10 -5.68 -10.60
N ALA A 277 24.41 -4.41 -10.40
CA ALA A 277 25.73 -3.84 -10.76
C ALA A 277 26.85 -4.34 -9.81
N ASN A 278 26.52 -4.62 -8.56
CA ASN A 278 27.45 -5.14 -7.55
C ASN A 278 27.03 -6.57 -7.17
N ALA A 279 27.93 -7.54 -7.34
CA ALA A 279 27.66 -8.95 -7.08
C ALA A 279 27.30 -9.23 -5.61
N ALA A 280 27.97 -8.59 -4.67
CA ALA A 280 27.73 -8.80 -3.25
C ALA A 280 26.36 -8.24 -2.84
N HIS A 281 26.01 -7.02 -3.27
CA HIS A 281 24.68 -6.43 -3.09
C HIS A 281 23.62 -7.26 -3.81
N GLY A 282 23.90 -7.71 -5.03
CA GLY A 282 22.98 -8.56 -5.80
C GLY A 282 22.64 -9.86 -5.08
N LYS A 283 23.66 -10.52 -4.50
CA LYS A 283 23.45 -11.74 -3.70
C LYS A 283 22.60 -11.45 -2.46
N ALA A 284 22.98 -10.44 -1.67
CA ALA A 284 22.24 -10.08 -0.46
C ALA A 284 20.77 -9.69 -0.78
N MET A 285 20.53 -8.93 -1.87
CA MET A 285 19.19 -8.62 -2.34
C MET A 285 18.40 -9.88 -2.70
N VAL A 286 18.96 -10.79 -3.50
CA VAL A 286 18.27 -12.04 -3.90
C VAL A 286 17.94 -12.89 -2.68
N ASP A 287 18.87 -13.01 -1.72
CA ASP A 287 18.67 -13.78 -0.50
C ASP A 287 17.56 -13.15 0.36
N PHE A 288 17.53 -11.83 0.52
CA PHE A 288 16.46 -11.12 1.19
C PHE A 288 15.10 -11.29 0.49
N LEU A 289 15.04 -11.13 -0.84
CA LEU A 289 13.82 -11.33 -1.62
C LEU A 289 13.26 -12.75 -1.46
N LYS A 290 14.12 -13.77 -1.46
CA LYS A 290 13.72 -15.17 -1.22
C LYS A 290 13.21 -15.37 0.20
N TRP A 291 13.85 -14.73 1.19
CA TRP A 291 13.42 -14.82 2.57
C TRP A 291 12.03 -14.18 2.77
N THR A 292 11.73 -13.05 2.11
CA THR A 292 10.37 -12.45 2.20
C THR A 292 9.28 -13.38 1.67
N MET A 293 9.60 -14.38 0.86
CA MET A 293 8.66 -15.40 0.36
C MET A 293 8.48 -16.59 1.31
N THR A 294 9.21 -16.65 2.43
CA THR A 294 9.08 -17.74 3.42
C THR A 294 7.81 -17.63 4.24
N ASP A 295 7.38 -18.73 4.86
CA ASP A 295 6.24 -18.74 5.77
C ASP A 295 6.46 -17.85 7.01
N GLU A 296 7.71 -17.76 7.51
CA GLU A 296 8.07 -16.87 8.62
C GLU A 296 7.79 -15.41 8.24
N ALA A 297 8.36 -14.93 7.14
CA ALA A 297 8.19 -13.56 6.71
C ALA A 297 6.71 -13.21 6.41
N GLN A 298 5.98 -14.13 5.80
CA GLN A 298 4.55 -13.92 5.49
C GLN A 298 3.65 -13.98 6.73
N ARG A 299 3.99 -14.77 7.77
CA ARG A 299 3.31 -14.68 9.07
C ARG A 299 3.55 -13.34 9.75
N MET A 300 4.78 -12.82 9.70
CA MET A 300 5.08 -11.48 10.24
C MET A 300 4.26 -10.37 9.52
N ALA A 301 3.95 -10.55 8.24
CA ALA A 301 3.06 -9.65 7.52
C ALA A 301 1.63 -9.70 8.10
N ALA A 302 1.12 -10.89 8.40
CA ALA A 302 -0.19 -11.05 9.04
C ALA A 302 -0.27 -10.38 10.41
N ASP A 303 0.80 -10.41 11.22
CA ASP A 303 0.83 -9.72 12.53
C ASP A 303 0.62 -8.20 12.43
N LEU A 304 0.88 -7.62 11.26
CA LEU A 304 0.65 -6.20 10.94
C LEU A 304 -0.55 -5.99 10.01
N LEU A 305 -1.42 -6.99 9.90
CA LEU A 305 -2.65 -7.00 9.10
C LEU A 305 -2.47 -6.85 7.58
N TYR A 306 -1.27 -7.10 7.07
CA TYR A 306 -1.10 -7.36 5.65
C TYR A 306 -1.60 -8.78 5.34
N ALA A 307 -2.32 -8.95 4.25
CA ALA A 307 -2.72 -10.29 3.83
C ALA A 307 -1.52 -11.00 3.17
N PRO A 308 -1.10 -12.16 3.71
CA PRO A 308 -0.01 -12.94 3.13
C PRO A 308 -0.31 -13.36 1.70
N LEU A 309 0.74 -13.47 0.89
CA LEU A 309 0.61 -13.97 -0.47
C LEU A 309 0.27 -15.47 -0.47
N PRO A 310 -0.69 -15.92 -1.29
CA PRO A 310 -0.92 -17.33 -1.52
C PRO A 310 0.35 -18.06 -1.95
N GLU A 311 0.51 -19.30 -1.51
CA GLU A 311 1.71 -20.11 -1.82
C GLU A 311 1.99 -20.22 -3.32
N SER A 312 0.94 -20.35 -4.16
CA SER A 312 1.06 -20.38 -5.62
C SER A 312 1.72 -19.09 -6.16
N ILE A 313 1.39 -17.94 -5.60
CA ILE A 313 1.94 -16.65 -6.00
C ILE A 313 3.37 -16.49 -5.50
N ARG A 314 3.66 -16.92 -4.26
CA ARG A 314 5.04 -16.95 -3.76
C ARG A 314 5.95 -17.80 -4.63
N LYS A 315 5.48 -18.95 -5.11
CA LYS A 315 6.21 -19.81 -6.07
C LYS A 315 6.48 -19.11 -7.40
N ILE A 316 5.54 -18.30 -7.89
CA ILE A 316 5.75 -17.48 -9.10
C ILE A 316 6.82 -16.42 -8.85
N ASN A 317 6.74 -15.70 -7.72
CA ASN A 317 7.76 -14.73 -7.35
C ASN A 317 9.15 -15.36 -7.26
N LEU A 318 9.29 -16.53 -6.62
CA LEU A 318 10.56 -17.25 -6.54
C LEU A 318 11.12 -17.56 -7.93
N LYS A 319 10.29 -18.00 -8.88
CA LYS A 319 10.73 -18.20 -10.27
C LYS A 319 11.22 -16.91 -10.92
N ILE A 320 10.55 -15.76 -10.65
CA ILE A 320 10.98 -14.46 -11.16
C ILE A 320 12.32 -14.06 -10.50
N ILE A 321 12.45 -14.21 -9.19
CA ILE A 321 13.69 -13.94 -8.44
C ILE A 321 14.86 -14.78 -8.97
N ASP A 322 14.63 -16.05 -9.30
CA ASP A 322 15.66 -16.95 -9.86
C ASP A 322 16.15 -16.52 -11.26
N THR A 323 15.44 -15.63 -11.94
CA THR A 323 15.91 -15.03 -13.21
C THR A 323 16.94 -13.91 -13.00
N ILE A 324 17.14 -13.44 -11.77
CA ILE A 324 18.14 -12.42 -11.45
C ILE A 324 19.53 -13.02 -11.60
N LYS A 325 20.40 -12.38 -12.37
CA LYS A 325 21.75 -12.85 -12.68
C LYS A 325 22.78 -12.03 -11.90
N VAL A 326 23.19 -12.56 -10.77
CA VAL A 326 24.31 -12.02 -10.00
C VAL A 326 25.61 -12.50 -10.67
N ARG A 327 26.46 -11.58 -11.11
CA ARG A 327 27.73 -11.86 -11.82
C ARG A 327 28.89 -11.44 -10.97
#